data_36733c889d56310246a55ff5d74eedeb
#
_entry.id   36733c889d56310246a55ff5d74eedeb
#
_cell.length_a   1.000
_cell.length_b   1.000
_cell.length_c   1.000
_cell.angle_alpha   90.00
_cell.angle_beta   90.00
_cell.angle_gamma   90.00
#
_symmetry.space_group_name_H-M   'P 1'
#
loop_
_entity.id
_entity.type
_entity.pdbx_description
1 polymer ?
#
loop_
_entity_poly.entity_id
_entity_poly.type
_entity_poly.pdbx_seq_one_letter_code
_entity_poly.pdbx_strand_id
1 'polypeptide(L)'
;PDYVFETYYNGFSEMMPEYSLISLEELEAFLKENYHLPNVPSAETMRTEGISLKEMNLILLQKIEELTLYTLQQQKEIDALKEKISEK
;
A
#
# COMPACT_ATOMS: atom_id res chain seq x y z
N PRO A 1 -1.33 -7.80 7.11
CA PRO A 1 -0.81 -7.75 8.48
C PRO A 1 -1.32 -6.54 9.24
N ASP A 2 -1.55 -6.71 10.53
CA ASP A 2 -2.16 -5.68 11.36
C ASP A 2 -1.36 -4.37 11.41
N TYR A 3 -0.04 -4.43 11.22
CA TYR A 3 0.79 -3.21 11.27
C TYR A 3 0.43 -2.18 10.19
N VAL A 4 -0.13 -2.61 9.07
CA VAL A 4 -0.56 -1.69 8.01
C VAL A 4 -1.65 -0.75 8.54
N PHE A 5 -2.67 -1.31 9.15
CA PHE A 5 -3.79 -0.53 9.68
C PHE A 5 -3.38 0.24 10.94
N GLU A 6 -2.57 -0.36 11.81
CA GLU A 6 -2.07 0.34 12.99
C GLU A 6 -1.29 1.59 12.61
N THR A 7 -0.38 1.47 11.64
CA THR A 7 0.41 2.61 11.19
C THR A 7 -0.47 3.70 10.61
N TYR A 8 -1.45 3.30 9.79
CA TYR A 8 -2.34 4.27 9.14
C TYR A 8 -3.19 5.05 10.16
N TYR A 9 -3.82 4.34 11.10
CA TYR A 9 -4.74 4.97 12.04
C TYR A 9 -4.06 5.57 13.26
N ASN A 10 -2.98 4.98 13.73
CA ASN A 10 -2.28 5.42 14.94
C ASN A 10 -0.95 6.14 14.65
N GLY A 11 -0.50 6.13 13.40
CA GLY A 11 0.75 6.77 13.01
C GLY A 11 1.99 5.93 13.23
N PHE A 12 1.87 4.78 13.89
CA PHE A 12 3.01 3.96 14.26
C PHE A 12 2.55 2.55 14.63
N SER A 13 3.39 1.56 14.36
CA SER A 13 3.17 0.18 14.82
C SER A 13 4.41 -0.35 15.50
N GLU A 14 4.26 -0.88 16.71
CA GLU A 14 5.37 -1.52 17.43
C GLU A 14 5.83 -2.80 16.73
N MET A 15 4.93 -3.46 16.01
CA MET A 15 5.24 -4.70 15.29
C MET A 15 6.17 -4.45 14.11
N MET A 16 6.10 -3.27 13.48
CA MET A 16 6.90 -2.93 12.32
C MET A 16 7.19 -1.42 12.35
N PRO A 17 8.10 -0.97 13.25
CA PRO A 17 8.35 0.47 13.41
C PRO A 17 8.83 1.18 12.16
N GLU A 18 9.53 0.47 11.26
CA GLU A 18 10.06 1.03 10.02
C GLU A 18 9.02 1.10 8.89
N TYR A 19 7.83 0.54 9.12
CA TYR A 19 6.80 0.54 8.09
C TYR A 19 6.16 1.92 7.92
N SER A 20 5.93 2.30 6.67
CA SER A 20 5.16 3.51 6.35
C SER A 20 4.35 3.26 5.08
N LEU A 21 3.18 3.90 5.00
CA LEU A 21 2.38 3.88 3.79
C LEU A 21 2.72 5.12 2.97
N ILE A 22 3.28 4.92 1.78
CA ILE A 22 3.67 6.04 0.93
C ILE A 22 2.45 6.65 0.23
N SER A 23 2.58 7.89 -0.25
CA SER A 23 1.52 8.54 -1.01
C SER A 23 1.37 7.88 -2.38
N LEU A 24 0.22 8.07 -3.01
CA LEU A 24 0.01 7.56 -4.37
C LEU A 24 0.97 8.17 -5.37
N GLU A 25 1.37 9.42 -5.18
CA GLU A 25 2.37 10.07 -6.03
C GLU A 25 3.73 9.40 -5.90
N GLU A 26 4.15 9.09 -4.67
CA GLU A 26 5.40 8.39 -4.41
C GLU A 26 5.34 6.97 -4.96
N LEU A 27 4.19 6.31 -4.83
CA LEU A 27 3.99 4.97 -5.37
C LEU A 27 4.14 4.97 -6.89
N GLU A 28 3.53 5.94 -7.58
CA GLU A 28 3.66 6.04 -9.04
C GLU A 28 5.10 6.25 -9.46
N ALA A 29 5.83 7.13 -8.77
CA ALA A 29 7.24 7.37 -9.06
C ALA A 29 8.06 6.09 -8.88
N PHE A 30 7.78 5.33 -7.82
CA PHE A 30 8.46 4.05 -7.57
C PHE A 30 8.21 3.06 -8.70
N LEU A 31 6.95 2.95 -9.15
CA LEU A 31 6.59 2.00 -10.20
C LEU A 31 7.25 2.33 -11.53
N LYS A 32 7.35 3.61 -11.87
CA LYS A 32 8.01 4.05 -13.09
C LYS A 32 9.50 3.73 -13.07
N GLU A 33 10.12 3.81 -11.91
CA GLU A 33 11.55 3.54 -11.75
C GLU A 33 11.87 2.06 -11.67
N ASN A 34 11.05 1.29 -10.97
CA ASN A 34 11.40 -0.07 -10.57
C ASN A 34 10.60 -1.18 -11.26
N TYR A 35 9.45 -0.86 -11.84
CA TYR A 35 8.56 -1.82 -12.54
C TYR A 35 8.06 -2.97 -11.66
N HIS A 36 8.05 -2.81 -10.35
CA HIS A 36 7.41 -3.74 -9.42
C HIS A 36 6.94 -2.97 -8.18
N LEU A 37 6.06 -3.58 -7.39
CA LEU A 37 5.54 -2.94 -6.19
C LEU A 37 6.60 -2.83 -5.10
N PRO A 38 6.56 -1.78 -4.27
CA PRO A 38 7.48 -1.65 -3.14
C PRO A 38 7.39 -2.84 -2.20
N ASN A 39 8.54 -3.31 -1.73
CA ASN A 39 8.66 -4.44 -0.80
C ASN A 39 8.18 -5.77 -1.38
N VAL A 40 7.96 -5.84 -2.69
CA VAL A 40 7.66 -7.07 -3.39
C VAL A 40 8.86 -7.40 -4.27
N PRO A 41 9.38 -8.64 -4.21
CA PRO A 41 10.51 -9.02 -5.06
C PRO A 41 10.16 -8.85 -6.54
N SER A 42 11.14 -8.47 -7.34
CA SER A 42 10.94 -8.41 -8.79
C SER A 42 10.72 -9.80 -9.36
N ALA A 43 10.14 -9.89 -10.56
CA ALA A 43 9.96 -11.17 -11.24
C ALA A 43 11.29 -11.90 -11.41
N GLU A 44 12.37 -11.17 -11.74
CA GLU A 44 13.69 -11.75 -11.87
C GLU A 44 14.21 -12.32 -10.55
N THR A 45 14.07 -11.58 -9.47
CA THR A 45 14.46 -12.05 -8.14
C THR A 45 13.70 -13.31 -7.75
N MET A 46 12.39 -13.34 -8.00
CA MET A 46 11.57 -14.52 -7.69
C MET A 46 12.01 -15.73 -8.53
N ARG A 47 12.38 -15.52 -9.78
CA ARG A 47 12.81 -16.59 -10.66
C ARG A 47 14.17 -17.17 -10.23
N THR A 48 15.11 -16.31 -9.83
CA THR A 48 16.47 -16.74 -9.47
C THR A 48 16.61 -17.24 -8.06
N GLU A 49 15.94 -16.61 -7.10
CA GLU A 49 16.07 -16.92 -5.68
C GLU A 49 14.89 -17.70 -5.11
N GLY A 50 13.75 -17.64 -5.80
CA GLY A 50 12.52 -18.23 -5.31
C GLY A 50 11.91 -17.45 -4.17
N ILE A 51 10.73 -17.84 -3.76
CA ILE A 51 10.05 -17.26 -2.59
C ILE A 51 9.07 -18.32 -2.08
N SER A 52 8.98 -18.47 -0.77
CA SER A 52 8.04 -19.42 -0.20
C SER A 52 6.59 -18.95 -0.38
N LEU A 53 5.67 -19.90 -0.47
CA LEU A 53 4.25 -19.57 -0.61
C LEU A 53 3.75 -18.77 0.60
N LYS A 54 4.22 -19.09 1.78
CA LYS A 54 3.87 -18.36 3.00
C LYS A 54 4.31 -16.91 2.94
N GLU A 55 5.56 -16.66 2.53
CA GLU A 55 6.06 -15.29 2.40
C GLU A 55 5.29 -14.51 1.36
N MET A 56 5.02 -15.13 0.20
CA MET A 56 4.27 -14.48 -0.85
C MET A 56 2.86 -14.13 -0.39
N ASN A 57 2.19 -15.03 0.33
CA ASN A 57 0.85 -14.76 0.84
C ASN A 57 0.84 -13.59 1.82
N LEU A 58 1.85 -13.46 2.68
CA LEU A 58 1.96 -12.33 3.61
C LEU A 58 2.18 -11.02 2.86
N ILE A 59 3.03 -11.04 1.83
CA ILE A 59 3.29 -9.87 0.98
C ILE A 59 2.01 -9.45 0.26
N LEU A 60 1.30 -10.40 -0.34
CA LEU A 60 0.06 -10.12 -1.05
C LEU A 60 -1.00 -9.56 -0.12
N LEU A 61 -1.12 -10.10 1.09
CA LEU A 61 -2.06 -9.58 2.07
C LEU A 61 -1.73 -8.14 2.45
N GLN A 62 -0.44 -7.82 2.66
CA GLN A 62 -0.01 -6.45 2.92
C GLN A 62 -0.47 -5.52 1.79
N LYS A 63 -0.29 -5.95 0.54
CA LYS A 63 -0.67 -5.12 -0.61
C LYS A 63 -2.18 -4.95 -0.73
N ILE A 64 -2.95 -5.98 -0.40
CA ILE A 64 -4.41 -5.87 -0.36
C ILE A 64 -4.83 -4.86 0.70
N GLU A 65 -4.22 -4.89 1.86
CA GLU A 65 -4.54 -3.97 2.95
C GLU A 65 -4.17 -2.53 2.59
N GLU A 66 -3.00 -2.32 1.97
CA GLU A 66 -2.60 -1.00 1.47
C GLU A 66 -3.58 -0.49 0.42
N LEU A 67 -3.95 -1.35 -0.52
CA LEU A 67 -4.92 -1.00 -1.57
C LEU A 67 -6.27 -0.64 -0.96
N THR A 68 -6.69 -1.34 0.08
CA THR A 68 -7.92 -1.04 0.81
C THR A 68 -7.87 0.39 1.36
N LEU A 69 -6.75 0.77 1.98
CA LEU A 69 -6.60 2.11 2.54
C LEU A 69 -6.58 3.19 1.47
N TYR A 70 -5.90 2.96 0.35
CA TYR A 70 -5.93 3.90 -0.78
C TYR A 70 -7.35 4.08 -1.31
N THR A 71 -8.10 2.98 -1.39
CA THR A 71 -9.50 3.04 -1.85
C THR A 71 -10.35 3.87 -0.89
N LEU A 72 -10.15 3.70 0.43
CA LEU A 72 -10.88 4.49 1.42
C LEU A 72 -10.51 5.97 1.36
N GLN A 73 -9.24 6.29 1.13
CA GLN A 73 -8.82 7.68 0.94
C GLN A 73 -9.49 8.30 -0.27
N GLN A 74 -9.53 7.57 -1.38
CA GLN A 74 -10.17 8.02 -2.60
C GLN A 74 -11.67 8.23 -2.40
N GLN A 75 -12.31 7.35 -1.64
CA GLN A 75 -13.74 7.51 -1.35
C GLN A 75 -14.01 8.80 -0.57
N LYS A 76 -13.15 9.12 0.41
CA LYS A 76 -13.29 10.36 1.17
C LYS A 76 -13.11 11.60 0.27
N GLU A 77 -12.17 11.54 -0.67
CA GLU A 77 -11.96 12.63 -1.63
C GLU A 77 -13.14 12.79 -2.58
N ILE A 78 -13.71 11.66 -3.03
CA ILE A 78 -14.90 11.68 -3.87
C ILE A 78 -16.06 12.30 -3.12
N ASP A 79 -16.26 11.92 -1.87
CA ASP A 79 -17.35 12.47 -1.05
C ASP A 79 -17.18 13.98 -0.85
N ALA A 80 -15.95 14.43 -0.61
CA ALA A 80 -15.66 15.86 -0.47
C ALA A 80 -15.94 16.62 -1.75
N LEU A 81 -15.58 16.06 -2.91
CA LEU A 81 -15.86 16.66 -4.20
C LEU A 81 -17.35 16.73 -4.48
N LYS A 82 -18.10 15.67 -4.15
CA LYS A 82 -19.55 15.65 -4.30
C LYS A 82 -20.21 16.76 -3.46
N GLU A 83 -19.73 16.95 -2.25
CA GLU A 83 -20.24 17.99 -1.36
C GLU A 83 -20.00 19.38 -1.97
N LYS A 84 -18.81 19.62 -2.52
CA LYS A 84 -18.49 20.89 -3.18
C LYS A 84 -19.40 21.15 -4.39
N ILE A 85 -19.67 20.10 -5.16
CA ILE A 85 -20.55 20.22 -6.33
C ILE A 85 -21.98 20.54 -5.89
N SER A 86 -22.47 19.94 -4.82
CA SER A 86 -23.83 20.17 -4.36
C SER A 86 -24.02 21.54 -3.71
N GLU A 87 -22.94 22.20 -3.28
CA GLU A 87 -22.98 23.56 -2.74
C GLU A 87 -23.12 24.62 -3.82
N LYS A 88 -22.91 24.25 -5.06
CA LYS A 88 -23.08 25.16 -6.20
C LYS A 88 -24.53 25.10 -6.68
#